data_1d710a5e464b24958456158230862044
#
_entry.id   1d710a5e464b24958456158230862044
#
_cell.length_a   1.000
_cell.length_b   1.000
_cell.length_c   1.000
_cell.angle_alpha   90.00
_cell.angle_beta   90.00
_cell.angle_gamma   90.00
#
_symmetry.space_group_name_H-M   'P 1'
#
loop_
_entity.id
_entity.type
_entity.pdbx_description
1 polymer ?
#
loop_
_entity_poly.entity_id
_entity_poly.type
_entity_poly.pdbx_seq_one_letter_code
_entity_poly.pdbx_strand_id
1 'polypeptide(L)'
;MLKKLNKIRKEVIPSLIPAVLPSLSTFAVINASVFSGYIAAQNATIEEVVVTARKKSESLQDVPLSVSALNEETLEERGISVFEDYLLQLPGVTSGGNGPGTSTIYIRGLASTTPNLTVAGVAGLAPNVSFYLDEQPLGQPGRNLDVYAADVARIEVLSGPQGTLFGASSQAGVVRLITNKPKAGVMESNVEIETRFMPEGDTGSKIEFMTNVPLSDKTTWRFVGYKDRRGGYIDIVEGTVNQSQSARWRPAGTIRDNGLPVSSDRAGFDAGQDNSAVNFINANSLVEDNANPVTYEGFRSSISQDIGENWNALLTIAEQEIEADGVFFVDPDLGDLEVQRYSPDSISDKYENMSLTLEGSLGDLDIVYAGAYTDRESNQIVDYTDYLFVAQYLPYYICDYSVAYASGG
;
A
#
# COMPACT_ATOMS: atom_id res chain seq x y z
N MET A 1 -20.40 -0.10 29.08
CA MET A 1 -21.05 -1.05 28.17
C MET A 1 -20.04 -1.73 27.23
N LEU A 2 -18.98 -1.09 26.86
CA LEU A 2 -17.89 -1.61 25.99
C LEU A 2 -16.98 -2.71 26.61
N LYS A 3 -16.86 -2.80 27.93
CA LYS A 3 -16.09 -3.85 28.60
C LYS A 3 -16.75 -5.25 28.66
N LYS A 4 -18.03 -5.36 28.28
CA LYS A 4 -18.75 -6.65 28.24
C LYS A 4 -18.69 -7.35 26.88
N LEU A 5 -18.41 -6.63 25.81
CA LEU A 5 -18.29 -7.20 24.47
C LEU A 5 -16.96 -7.90 24.21
N ASN A 6 -15.88 -7.46 24.84
CA ASN A 6 -14.56 -8.11 24.74
C ASN A 6 -14.43 -9.45 25.47
N LYS A 7 -15.36 -9.78 26.37
CA LYS A 7 -15.34 -11.07 27.09
C LYS A 7 -16.01 -12.20 26.32
N ILE A 8 -16.90 -11.86 25.40
CA ILE A 8 -17.64 -12.87 24.60
C ILE A 8 -16.79 -13.38 23.40
N ARG A 9 -15.80 -12.62 22.97
CA ARG A 9 -14.94 -13.00 21.83
C ARG A 9 -13.88 -14.07 22.18
N LYS A 10 -13.62 -14.35 23.44
CA LYS A 10 -12.58 -15.30 23.87
C LYS A 10 -13.06 -16.67 24.33
N GLU A 11 -14.36 -16.91 24.43
CA GLU A 11 -14.87 -18.15 25.06
C GLU A 11 -15.77 -19.05 24.18
N VAL A 12 -16.00 -18.75 22.90
CA VAL A 12 -17.00 -19.50 22.09
C VAL A 12 -16.45 -20.23 20.87
N ILE A 13 -15.16 -20.32 20.65
CA ILE A 13 -14.65 -21.24 19.61
C ILE A 13 -13.42 -21.97 20.11
N PRO A 14 -13.57 -23.15 20.75
CA PRO A 14 -12.84 -24.31 20.30
C PRO A 14 -13.72 -25.58 20.33
N SER A 15 -13.52 -26.40 19.36
CA SER A 15 -14.08 -27.76 19.20
C SER A 15 -15.24 -27.87 18.20
N LEU A 16 -14.87 -28.10 16.95
CA LEU A 16 -15.60 -28.96 16.01
C LEU A 16 -14.77 -29.07 14.70
N ILE A 17 -13.69 -29.83 14.74
CA ILE A 17 -13.13 -30.47 13.55
C ILE A 17 -12.81 -31.92 13.95
N PRO A 18 -13.60 -32.91 13.56
CA PRO A 18 -13.14 -34.31 13.61
C PRO A 18 -12.22 -34.58 12.42
N ALA A 19 -11.05 -35.09 12.74
CA ALA A 19 -10.07 -35.62 11.82
C ALA A 19 -10.69 -36.70 10.92
N VAL A 20 -10.60 -36.48 9.60
CA VAL A 20 -10.66 -37.52 8.61
C VAL A 20 -9.49 -37.31 7.67
N LEU A 21 -8.39 -37.98 7.96
CA LEU A 21 -7.33 -38.24 7.00
C LEU A 21 -7.56 -39.64 6.43
N PRO A 22 -7.80 -39.79 5.13
CA PRO A 22 -7.43 -41.00 4.45
C PRO A 22 -6.07 -40.85 3.77
N SER A 23 -5.23 -41.80 4.03
CA SER A 23 -3.96 -42.10 3.43
C SER A 23 -3.93 -41.89 1.91
N LEU A 24 -3.09 -40.97 1.44
CA LEU A 24 -2.68 -40.84 0.04
C LEU A 24 -1.32 -41.53 -0.17
N SER A 25 -1.38 -42.85 -0.26
CA SER A 25 -0.36 -43.59 -0.96
C SER A 25 -1.07 -44.31 -2.10
N THR A 26 -0.66 -44.04 -3.34
CA THR A 26 -1.03 -44.73 -4.59
C THR A 26 -1.82 -43.81 -5.53
N PHE A 27 -1.10 -43.06 -6.37
CA PHE A 27 -1.47 -42.78 -7.77
C PHE A 27 -0.30 -42.02 -8.46
N ALA A 28 0.74 -42.78 -8.76
CA ALA A 28 1.71 -42.39 -9.76
C ALA A 28 1.69 -43.49 -10.81
N VAL A 29 1.03 -43.30 -11.88
CA VAL A 29 1.24 -43.76 -13.27
C VAL A 29 -0.03 -43.46 -14.06
N ILE A 30 -0.08 -42.40 -14.83
CA ILE A 30 -0.99 -42.30 -15.97
C ILE A 30 -0.31 -41.50 -17.09
N ASN A 31 0.04 -42.30 -18.12
CA ASN A 31 -0.02 -41.98 -19.54
C ASN A 31 0.44 -40.60 -20.09
N ALA A 32 1.64 -40.62 -20.62
CA ALA A 32 2.01 -39.79 -21.76
C ALA A 32 1.18 -40.23 -22.98
N SER A 33 0.02 -39.64 -23.16
CA SER A 33 -0.72 -39.73 -24.42
C SER A 33 -0.33 -38.52 -25.26
N VAL A 34 0.27 -38.81 -26.40
CA VAL A 34 0.58 -37.89 -27.50
C VAL A 34 -0.69 -37.13 -27.87
N PHE A 35 -0.83 -35.89 -27.41
CA PHE A 35 -1.74 -34.92 -28.00
C PHE A 35 -0.98 -34.19 -29.11
N SER A 36 -1.08 -34.71 -30.33
CA SER A 36 -0.86 -33.89 -31.54
C SER A 36 -2.06 -32.95 -31.67
N GLY A 37 -2.04 -31.88 -30.87
CA GLY A 37 -2.99 -30.78 -30.99
C GLY A 37 -2.66 -30.02 -32.28
N TYR A 38 -3.60 -29.98 -33.20
CA TYR A 38 -3.63 -29.01 -34.27
C TYR A 38 -3.40 -27.62 -33.69
N ILE A 39 -2.31 -26.98 -34.06
CA ILE A 39 -2.14 -25.53 -33.88
C ILE A 39 -3.13 -24.89 -34.88
N ALA A 40 -4.38 -24.71 -34.44
CA ALA A 40 -5.23 -23.71 -34.99
C ALA A 40 -4.51 -22.38 -34.73
N ALA A 41 -4.03 -21.73 -35.75
CA ALA A 41 -3.63 -20.33 -35.66
C ALA A 41 -4.88 -19.57 -35.16
N GLN A 42 -4.98 -19.37 -33.85
CA GLN A 42 -5.89 -18.38 -33.31
C GLN A 42 -5.47 -17.08 -33.97
N ASN A 43 -6.34 -16.53 -34.78
CA ASN A 43 -6.26 -15.12 -35.13
C ASN A 43 -6.21 -14.41 -33.79
N ALA A 44 -5.06 -13.88 -33.44
CA ALA A 44 -4.93 -12.97 -32.30
C ALA A 44 -5.79 -11.75 -32.70
N THR A 45 -7.06 -11.79 -32.35
CA THR A 45 -7.88 -10.59 -32.25
C THR A 45 -7.19 -9.75 -31.22
N ILE A 46 -6.60 -8.63 -31.63
CA ILE A 46 -6.09 -7.64 -30.71
C ILE A 46 -7.28 -7.29 -29.82
N GLU A 47 -7.22 -7.69 -28.56
CA GLU A 47 -8.26 -7.39 -27.60
C GLU A 47 -8.33 -5.87 -27.47
N GLU A 48 -9.48 -5.30 -27.79
CA GLU A 48 -9.70 -3.88 -27.71
C GLU A 48 -9.73 -3.46 -26.23
N VAL A 49 -8.73 -2.71 -25.81
CA VAL A 49 -8.67 -2.18 -24.45
C VAL A 49 -9.69 -1.06 -24.29
N VAL A 50 -10.75 -1.31 -23.55
CA VAL A 50 -11.79 -0.33 -23.23
C VAL A 50 -11.43 0.39 -21.94
N VAL A 51 -11.53 1.72 -21.96
CA VAL A 51 -11.26 2.58 -20.80
C VAL A 51 -12.46 3.49 -20.49
N THR A 52 -12.51 4.00 -19.28
CA THR A 52 -13.53 4.96 -18.84
C THR A 52 -12.94 6.32 -18.45
N ALA A 53 -11.84 6.68 -19.09
CA ALA A 53 -11.06 7.88 -18.82
C ALA A 53 -11.85 9.19 -18.89
N ARG A 54 -12.90 9.26 -19.70
CA ARG A 54 -13.80 10.42 -19.81
C ARG A 54 -15.17 10.19 -19.18
N LYS A 55 -15.29 9.26 -18.22
CA LYS A 55 -16.57 8.84 -17.63
C LYS A 55 -17.54 8.22 -18.65
N LYS A 56 -16.99 7.72 -19.76
CA LYS A 56 -17.66 6.98 -20.82
C LYS A 56 -16.80 5.81 -21.22
N SER A 57 -17.45 4.70 -21.54
CA SER A 57 -16.76 3.52 -22.08
C SER A 57 -16.34 3.78 -23.52
N GLU A 58 -15.04 3.84 -23.77
CA GLU A 58 -14.44 4.16 -25.08
C GLU A 58 -13.23 3.26 -25.32
N SER A 59 -12.91 3.00 -26.60
CA SER A 59 -11.64 2.36 -26.94
C SER A 59 -10.46 3.24 -26.50
N LEU A 60 -9.44 2.64 -25.90
CA LEU A 60 -8.22 3.36 -25.52
C LEU A 60 -7.62 4.15 -26.69
N GLN A 61 -7.75 3.64 -27.92
CA GLN A 61 -7.22 4.27 -29.14
C GLN A 61 -8.01 5.52 -29.57
N ASP A 62 -9.26 5.62 -29.18
CA ASP A 62 -10.16 6.72 -29.54
C ASP A 62 -10.13 7.87 -28.50
N VAL A 63 -9.49 7.65 -27.35
CA VAL A 63 -9.42 8.67 -26.30
C VAL A 63 -8.38 9.73 -26.64
N PRO A 64 -8.74 11.01 -26.82
CA PRO A 64 -7.79 12.08 -27.16
C PRO A 64 -7.01 12.59 -25.94
N LEU A 65 -6.59 11.70 -25.06
CA LEU A 65 -5.83 11.98 -23.84
C LEU A 65 -4.68 10.98 -23.72
N SER A 66 -3.66 11.34 -22.94
CA SER A 66 -2.59 10.40 -22.60
C SER A 66 -3.09 9.46 -21.51
N VAL A 67 -3.56 8.29 -21.93
CA VAL A 67 -4.09 7.24 -21.06
C VAL A 67 -3.23 6.00 -21.22
N SER A 68 -2.93 5.34 -20.11
CA SER A 68 -2.35 3.99 -20.05
C SER A 68 -3.28 3.11 -19.22
N ALA A 69 -3.39 1.84 -19.58
CA ALA A 69 -4.21 0.89 -18.82
C ALA A 69 -3.48 -0.45 -18.66
N LEU A 70 -3.64 -1.06 -17.50
CA LEU A 70 -3.32 -2.45 -17.22
C LEU A 70 -4.65 -3.20 -17.12
N ASN A 71 -4.87 -4.19 -17.97
CA ASN A 71 -6.07 -5.02 -17.92
C ASN A 71 -5.93 -6.17 -16.93
N GLU A 72 -7.04 -6.84 -16.63
CA GLU A 72 -7.13 -7.97 -15.70
C GLU A 72 -6.10 -9.06 -16.02
N GLU A 73 -6.02 -9.48 -17.30
CA GLU A 73 -5.06 -10.50 -17.78
C GLU A 73 -3.61 -10.11 -17.43
N THR A 74 -3.21 -8.86 -17.65
CA THR A 74 -1.86 -8.39 -17.30
C THR A 74 -1.61 -8.39 -15.79
N LEU A 75 -2.63 -8.04 -14.99
CA LEU A 75 -2.52 -8.04 -13.53
C LEU A 75 -2.33 -9.47 -13.00
N GLU A 76 -3.12 -10.43 -13.51
CA GLU A 76 -3.03 -11.84 -13.16
C GLU A 76 -1.71 -12.48 -13.62
N GLU A 77 -1.35 -12.33 -14.91
CA GLU A 77 -0.12 -12.93 -15.45
C GLU A 77 1.16 -12.47 -14.75
N ARG A 78 1.17 -11.25 -14.24
CA ARG A 78 2.33 -10.66 -13.54
C ARG A 78 2.25 -10.76 -12.03
N GLY A 79 1.17 -11.30 -11.47
CA GLY A 79 0.96 -11.40 -10.03
C GLY A 79 0.90 -10.04 -9.34
N ILE A 80 0.34 -9.03 -10.01
CA ILE A 80 0.25 -7.65 -9.51
C ILE A 80 -0.93 -7.54 -8.57
N SER A 81 -0.69 -7.25 -7.29
CA SER A 81 -1.74 -7.15 -6.30
C SER A 81 -1.61 -5.96 -5.34
N VAL A 82 -0.40 -5.50 -5.04
CA VAL A 82 -0.21 -4.36 -4.13
C VAL A 82 0.06 -3.07 -4.89
N PHE A 83 -0.12 -1.97 -4.18
CA PHE A 83 -0.02 -0.60 -4.71
C PHE A 83 1.28 -0.33 -5.48
N GLU A 84 2.41 -0.72 -4.93
CA GLU A 84 3.70 -0.50 -5.55
C GLU A 84 3.89 -1.32 -6.82
N ASP A 85 3.41 -2.58 -6.82
CA ASP A 85 3.53 -3.47 -7.98
C ASP A 85 2.86 -2.85 -9.22
N TYR A 86 1.62 -2.35 -9.10
CA TYR A 86 0.94 -1.77 -10.27
C TYR A 86 1.46 -0.39 -10.66
N LEU A 87 1.96 0.42 -9.70
CA LEU A 87 2.56 1.70 -10.06
C LEU A 87 3.83 1.53 -10.88
N LEU A 88 4.65 0.53 -10.57
CA LEU A 88 5.88 0.23 -11.31
C LEU A 88 5.62 -0.22 -12.76
N GLN A 89 4.44 -0.75 -13.06
CA GLN A 89 4.06 -1.17 -14.41
C GLN A 89 3.50 -0.03 -15.28
N LEU A 90 3.20 1.12 -14.68
CA LEU A 90 2.53 2.22 -15.37
C LEU A 90 3.54 3.21 -15.94
N PRO A 91 3.54 3.47 -17.26
CA PRO A 91 4.50 4.37 -17.89
C PRO A 91 4.43 5.80 -17.32
N GLY A 92 5.59 6.32 -16.89
CA GLY A 92 5.70 7.68 -16.36
C GLY A 92 5.08 7.90 -15.00
N VAL A 93 4.73 6.82 -14.31
CA VAL A 93 4.31 6.82 -12.90
C VAL A 93 5.46 6.32 -12.04
N THR A 94 5.66 6.96 -10.93
CA THR A 94 6.60 6.54 -9.88
C THR A 94 5.94 6.69 -8.53
N SER A 95 6.38 5.92 -7.54
CA SER A 95 5.99 6.10 -6.15
C SER A 95 7.10 6.80 -5.37
N GLY A 96 6.71 7.54 -4.36
CA GLY A 96 7.59 8.04 -3.31
C GLY A 96 7.00 7.66 -1.97
N GLY A 97 7.84 7.28 -1.03
CA GLY A 97 7.43 6.81 0.30
C GLY A 97 8.45 5.82 0.84
N ASN A 98 8.19 5.28 2.02
CA ASN A 98 9.08 4.36 2.71
C ASN A 98 8.44 2.98 2.90
N GLY A 99 7.62 2.55 1.95
CA GLY A 99 6.99 1.24 1.98
C GLY A 99 5.45 1.27 2.07
N PRO A 100 4.84 0.11 2.33
CA PRO A 100 3.40 -0.08 2.36
C PRO A 100 2.67 0.92 3.24
N GLY A 101 1.50 1.40 2.76
CA GLY A 101 0.68 2.40 3.46
C GLY A 101 1.27 3.80 3.54
N THR A 102 2.51 4.02 3.06
CA THR A 102 3.20 5.32 3.14
C THR A 102 3.47 5.97 1.78
N SER A 103 3.06 5.34 0.70
CA SER A 103 3.42 5.75 -0.65
C SER A 103 2.56 6.89 -1.19
N THR A 104 3.16 7.70 -2.05
CA THR A 104 2.53 8.79 -2.80
C THR A 104 2.81 8.61 -4.28
N ILE A 105 1.83 8.89 -5.12
CA ILE A 105 1.94 8.74 -6.57
C ILE A 105 2.50 10.01 -7.20
N TYR A 106 3.48 9.84 -8.08
CA TYR A 106 4.01 10.90 -8.94
C TYR A 106 3.79 10.54 -10.41
N ILE A 107 3.34 11.50 -11.20
CA ILE A 107 3.19 11.34 -12.65
C ILE A 107 4.11 12.34 -13.34
N ARG A 108 4.99 11.82 -14.24
CA ARG A 108 5.96 12.63 -15.00
C ARG A 108 6.85 13.50 -14.13
N GLY A 109 7.22 13.01 -12.94
CA GLY A 109 8.06 13.72 -12.00
C GLY A 109 7.39 14.88 -11.26
N LEU A 110 6.08 15.10 -11.43
CA LEU A 110 5.34 16.08 -10.65
C LEU A 110 5.02 15.48 -9.29
N ALA A 111 5.85 15.83 -8.31
CA ALA A 111 5.68 15.45 -6.92
C ALA A 111 5.03 16.59 -6.13
N SER A 112 4.10 16.27 -5.25
CA SER A 112 3.84 17.10 -4.07
C SER A 112 5.03 16.96 -3.11
N THR A 113 5.16 17.85 -2.16
CA THR A 113 6.10 17.64 -1.05
C THR A 113 5.87 16.27 -0.46
N THR A 114 6.89 15.43 -0.52
CA THR A 114 6.87 14.10 0.12
C THR A 114 6.44 14.27 1.56
N PRO A 115 5.49 13.51 2.06
CA PRO A 115 5.22 13.46 3.49
C PRO A 115 6.53 13.07 4.16
N ASN A 116 7.14 14.02 4.83
CA ASN A 116 8.35 13.72 5.58
C ASN A 116 7.95 12.80 6.73
N LEU A 117 8.82 11.89 7.13
CA LEU A 117 8.70 11.04 8.32
C LEU A 117 8.50 11.83 9.62
N THR A 118 8.62 13.14 9.56
CA THR A 118 8.34 14.06 10.66
C THR A 118 6.85 14.35 10.78
N VAL A 119 6.47 15.04 11.83
CA VAL A 119 5.11 15.48 12.21
C VAL A 119 4.25 15.99 11.03
N ALA A 120 4.87 16.56 10.01
CA ALA A 120 4.20 16.98 8.77
C ALA A 120 3.71 15.80 7.89
N GLY A 121 4.22 14.60 8.09
CA GLY A 121 3.85 13.42 7.30
C GLY A 121 2.42 12.93 7.57
N VAL A 122 1.87 13.25 8.72
CA VAL A 122 0.51 12.85 9.10
C VAL A 122 -0.54 13.83 8.56
N ALA A 123 -0.17 15.11 8.41
CA ALA A 123 -1.07 16.18 8.01
C ALA A 123 -0.64 16.87 6.69
N GLY A 124 0.08 16.15 5.83
CA GLY A 124 0.69 16.69 4.61
C GLY A 124 -0.28 17.36 3.65
N LEU A 125 0.27 17.97 2.62
CA LEU A 125 -0.50 18.58 1.54
C LEU A 125 -1.30 17.49 0.79
N ALA A 126 -2.40 17.90 0.16
CA ALA A 126 -3.13 17.01 -0.73
C ALA A 126 -2.21 16.53 -1.87
N PRO A 127 -2.31 15.25 -2.27
CA PRO A 127 -1.54 14.72 -3.39
C PRO A 127 -1.79 15.49 -4.69
N ASN A 128 -0.81 15.52 -5.60
CA ASN A 128 -0.99 16.11 -6.93
C ASN A 128 -1.63 15.12 -7.94
N VAL A 129 -1.73 13.85 -7.56
CA VAL A 129 -2.38 12.79 -8.33
C VAL A 129 -3.60 12.31 -7.58
N SER A 130 -4.77 12.43 -8.19
CA SER A 130 -5.99 11.85 -7.66
C SER A 130 -5.96 10.34 -7.80
N PHE A 131 -6.38 9.66 -6.75
CA PHE A 131 -6.56 8.23 -6.73
C PHE A 131 -8.05 7.90 -6.61
N TYR A 132 -8.53 7.03 -7.48
CA TYR A 132 -9.93 6.64 -7.57
C TYR A 132 -10.11 5.14 -7.44
N LEU A 133 -11.08 4.73 -6.64
CA LEU A 133 -11.63 3.37 -6.67
C LEU A 133 -13.01 3.46 -7.32
N ASP A 134 -13.14 2.88 -8.52
CA ASP A 134 -14.32 3.04 -9.38
C ASP A 134 -14.62 4.52 -9.67
N GLU A 135 -15.79 5.00 -9.25
CA GLU A 135 -16.22 6.39 -9.43
C GLU A 135 -15.89 7.29 -8.22
N GLN A 136 -15.20 6.77 -7.20
CA GLN A 136 -14.99 7.46 -5.93
C GLN A 136 -13.57 8.01 -5.80
N PRO A 137 -13.40 9.30 -5.50
CA PRO A 137 -12.11 9.84 -5.12
C PRO A 137 -11.72 9.34 -3.72
N LEU A 138 -10.53 8.75 -3.60
CA LEU A 138 -9.93 8.35 -2.33
C LEU A 138 -8.82 9.33 -1.91
N GLY A 139 -8.89 10.56 -2.40
CA GLY A 139 -7.92 11.60 -2.08
C GLY A 139 -8.05 12.06 -0.62
N GLN A 140 -6.99 11.89 0.15
CA GLN A 140 -6.88 12.40 1.51
C GLN A 140 -5.59 13.21 1.66
N PRO A 141 -5.52 14.18 2.58
CA PRO A 141 -4.27 14.89 2.86
C PRO A 141 -3.15 13.91 3.25
N GLY A 142 -1.95 14.18 2.79
CA GLY A 142 -0.73 13.50 3.17
C GLY A 142 -0.29 12.39 2.24
N ARG A 143 -1.10 11.37 2.02
CA ARG A 143 -0.73 10.17 1.25
C ARG A 143 -1.88 9.66 0.41
N ASN A 144 -1.56 8.97 -0.68
CA ASN A 144 -2.56 8.18 -1.37
C ASN A 144 -2.96 6.98 -0.51
N LEU A 145 -4.19 6.53 -0.65
CA LEU A 145 -4.63 5.30 -0.04
C LEU A 145 -3.99 4.13 -0.81
N ASP A 146 -3.35 3.23 -0.11
CA ASP A 146 -2.78 2.00 -0.66
C ASP A 146 -3.89 0.95 -0.76
N VAL A 147 -4.41 0.74 -1.96
CA VAL A 147 -5.52 -0.19 -2.20
C VAL A 147 -5.00 -1.47 -2.84
N TYR A 148 -5.32 -2.59 -2.22
CA TYR A 148 -5.01 -3.92 -2.75
C TYR A 148 -5.89 -4.25 -3.97
N ALA A 149 -5.27 -4.77 -5.03
CA ALA A 149 -5.90 -4.93 -6.34
C ALA A 149 -6.56 -6.32 -6.52
N ALA A 150 -7.31 -6.82 -5.52
CA ALA A 150 -8.09 -8.04 -5.67
C ALA A 150 -9.30 -7.83 -6.59
N ASP A 151 -9.47 -8.72 -7.57
CA ASP A 151 -10.63 -8.74 -8.47
C ASP A 151 -10.85 -7.38 -9.17
N VAL A 152 -9.79 -6.86 -9.79
CA VAL A 152 -9.75 -5.58 -10.50
C VAL A 152 -9.81 -5.83 -12.00
N ALA A 153 -10.78 -5.22 -12.66
CA ALA A 153 -10.95 -5.33 -14.12
C ALA A 153 -9.82 -4.62 -14.88
N ARG A 154 -9.36 -3.48 -14.37
CA ARG A 154 -8.24 -2.73 -14.93
C ARG A 154 -7.79 -1.58 -14.04
N ILE A 155 -6.58 -1.09 -14.29
CA ILE A 155 -6.03 0.12 -13.69
C ILE A 155 -5.75 1.12 -14.80
N GLU A 156 -6.34 2.30 -14.73
CA GLU A 156 -6.19 3.37 -15.71
C GLU A 156 -5.35 4.51 -15.15
N VAL A 157 -4.44 5.06 -15.95
CA VAL A 157 -3.68 6.27 -15.64
C VAL A 157 -3.91 7.34 -16.68
N LEU A 158 -4.41 8.48 -16.23
CA LEU A 158 -4.59 9.67 -17.04
C LEU A 158 -3.48 10.65 -16.69
N SER A 159 -2.55 10.87 -17.60
CA SER A 159 -1.44 11.79 -17.39
C SER A 159 -1.80 13.22 -17.77
N GLY A 160 -1.42 14.19 -16.92
CA GLY A 160 -1.70 15.60 -17.10
C GLY A 160 -2.92 16.08 -16.32
N PRO A 161 -3.20 17.41 -16.31
CA PRO A 161 -4.27 17.99 -15.51
C PRO A 161 -5.65 17.44 -15.88
N GLN A 162 -6.39 16.95 -14.90
CA GLN A 162 -7.72 16.35 -15.05
C GLN A 162 -8.79 17.00 -14.15
N GLY A 163 -8.54 18.19 -13.64
CA GLY A 163 -9.39 18.85 -12.63
C GLY A 163 -10.84 19.05 -13.03
N THR A 164 -11.15 19.16 -14.32
CA THR A 164 -12.53 19.38 -14.82
C THR A 164 -13.43 18.16 -14.56
N LEU A 165 -12.91 16.95 -14.73
CA LEU A 165 -13.70 15.71 -14.56
C LEU A 165 -13.45 15.01 -13.23
N PHE A 166 -12.27 15.20 -12.66
CA PHE A 166 -11.82 14.48 -11.48
C PHE A 166 -11.59 15.37 -10.25
N GLY A 167 -11.83 16.68 -10.36
CA GLY A 167 -11.82 17.60 -9.23
C GLY A 167 -10.43 17.81 -8.62
N ALA A 168 -10.39 17.87 -7.29
CA ALA A 168 -9.19 18.18 -6.52
C ALA A 168 -8.11 17.09 -6.66
N SER A 169 -6.85 17.49 -6.39
CA SER A 169 -5.67 16.62 -6.41
C SER A 169 -5.34 15.98 -7.76
N SER A 170 -5.88 16.49 -8.88
CA SER A 170 -5.66 15.97 -10.23
C SER A 170 -4.82 16.90 -11.11
N GLN A 171 -3.82 17.57 -10.51
CA GLN A 171 -2.93 18.48 -11.23
C GLN A 171 -1.93 17.74 -12.12
N ALA A 172 -1.36 16.64 -11.62
CA ALA A 172 -0.41 15.82 -12.37
C ALA A 172 -1.11 14.70 -13.15
N GLY A 173 -2.27 14.27 -12.70
CA GLY A 173 -3.05 13.21 -13.32
C GLY A 173 -3.97 12.48 -12.36
N VAL A 174 -4.47 11.34 -12.83
CA VAL A 174 -5.38 10.47 -12.08
C VAL A 174 -4.96 9.02 -12.26
N VAL A 175 -4.98 8.26 -11.18
CA VAL A 175 -4.92 6.80 -11.19
C VAL A 175 -6.27 6.26 -10.75
N ARG A 176 -6.83 5.31 -11.51
CA ARG A 176 -8.14 4.73 -11.25
C ARG A 176 -8.03 3.21 -11.22
N LEU A 177 -8.47 2.61 -10.11
CA LEU A 177 -8.75 1.19 -10.01
C LEU A 177 -10.21 0.96 -10.34
N ILE A 178 -10.48 0.16 -11.37
CA ILE A 178 -11.83 -0.21 -11.79
C ILE A 178 -12.04 -1.68 -11.42
N THR A 179 -12.91 -1.92 -10.45
CA THR A 179 -13.20 -3.26 -9.94
C THR A 179 -14.15 -4.03 -10.87
N ASN A 180 -14.08 -5.35 -10.82
CA ASN A 180 -15.11 -6.18 -11.46
C ASN A 180 -16.46 -5.95 -10.78
N LYS A 181 -17.49 -5.75 -11.60
CA LYS A 181 -18.86 -5.51 -11.13
C LYS A 181 -19.63 -6.82 -11.04
N PRO A 182 -20.70 -6.89 -10.19
CA PRO A 182 -21.61 -8.03 -10.22
C PRO A 182 -22.17 -8.29 -11.62
N LYS A 183 -22.00 -9.53 -12.11
CA LYS A 183 -22.43 -9.96 -13.46
C LYS A 183 -23.78 -10.64 -13.37
N ALA A 184 -24.84 -10.02 -13.91
CA ALA A 184 -26.21 -10.56 -13.88
C ALA A 184 -26.30 -11.91 -14.59
N GLY A 185 -27.04 -12.85 -14.00
CA GLY A 185 -27.29 -14.17 -14.59
C GLY A 185 -26.09 -15.12 -14.59
N VAL A 186 -24.93 -14.71 -14.06
CA VAL A 186 -23.71 -15.52 -14.00
C VAL A 186 -23.45 -15.94 -12.55
N MET A 187 -23.32 -17.25 -12.31
CA MET A 187 -22.82 -17.79 -11.05
C MET A 187 -21.38 -18.24 -11.24
N GLU A 188 -20.44 -17.58 -10.59
CA GLU A 188 -19.03 -17.90 -10.68
C GLU A 188 -18.35 -17.78 -9.31
N SER A 189 -17.32 -18.55 -9.09
CA SER A 189 -16.47 -18.43 -7.89
C SER A 189 -15.05 -18.81 -8.24
N ASN A 190 -14.09 -18.11 -7.65
CA ASN A 190 -12.68 -18.39 -7.80
C ASN A 190 -12.01 -18.42 -6.43
N VAL A 191 -11.01 -19.28 -6.30
CA VAL A 191 -10.10 -19.32 -5.14
C VAL A 191 -8.69 -19.35 -5.68
N GLU A 192 -7.88 -18.42 -5.26
CA GLU A 192 -6.46 -18.39 -5.57
C GLU A 192 -5.66 -18.62 -4.29
N ILE A 193 -4.68 -19.49 -4.36
CA ILE A 193 -3.74 -19.77 -3.27
C ILE A 193 -2.33 -19.71 -3.85
N GLU A 194 -1.49 -18.87 -3.27
CA GLU A 194 -0.13 -18.67 -3.73
C GLU A 194 0.84 -18.82 -2.56
N THR A 195 2.01 -19.36 -2.84
CA THR A 195 3.17 -19.35 -1.93
C THR A 195 4.35 -18.73 -2.66
N ARG A 196 4.94 -17.70 -2.07
CA ARG A 196 6.08 -16.99 -2.62
C ARG A 196 7.34 -17.32 -1.85
N PHE A 197 8.38 -17.68 -2.58
CA PHE A 197 9.70 -17.91 -2.00
C PHE A 197 10.60 -16.75 -2.41
N MET A 198 11.14 -16.05 -1.43
CA MET A 198 12.09 -14.97 -1.65
C MET A 198 13.49 -15.48 -1.34
N PRO A 199 14.43 -15.35 -2.27
CA PRO A 199 15.84 -15.61 -1.94
C PRO A 199 16.26 -14.67 -0.80
N GLU A 200 16.92 -15.20 0.21
CA GLU A 200 17.38 -14.42 1.38
C GLU A 200 16.28 -13.71 2.16
N GLY A 201 15.05 -14.22 2.10
CA GLY A 201 13.91 -13.67 2.79
C GLY A 201 12.93 -14.72 3.25
N ASP A 202 11.91 -14.30 3.97
CA ASP A 202 10.84 -15.16 4.47
C ASP A 202 9.84 -15.55 3.39
N THR A 203 9.20 -16.71 3.59
CA THR A 203 8.14 -17.17 2.71
C THR A 203 6.87 -16.34 2.87
N GLY A 204 6.32 -15.89 1.75
CA GLY A 204 5.01 -15.25 1.68
C GLY A 204 3.88 -16.24 1.33
N SER A 205 2.65 -15.85 1.61
CA SER A 205 1.45 -16.62 1.25
C SER A 205 0.29 -15.71 0.93
N LYS A 206 -0.49 -16.08 -0.09
CA LYS A 206 -1.69 -15.35 -0.49
C LYS A 206 -2.86 -16.31 -0.57
N ILE A 207 -4.02 -15.87 -0.14
CA ILE A 207 -5.31 -16.48 -0.43
C ILE A 207 -6.28 -15.38 -0.86
N GLU A 208 -6.91 -15.57 -2.00
CA GLU A 208 -7.99 -14.73 -2.50
C GLU A 208 -9.20 -15.59 -2.82
N PHE A 209 -10.37 -15.05 -2.56
CA PHE A 209 -11.64 -15.68 -2.85
C PHE A 209 -12.58 -14.67 -3.50
N MET A 210 -13.20 -15.06 -4.59
CA MET A 210 -14.25 -14.29 -5.25
C MET A 210 -15.46 -15.17 -5.47
N THR A 211 -16.66 -14.61 -5.32
CA THR A 211 -17.90 -15.23 -5.75
C THR A 211 -18.88 -14.20 -6.31
N ASN A 212 -19.56 -14.55 -7.38
CA ASN A 212 -20.63 -13.77 -8.00
C ASN A 212 -21.90 -14.61 -8.03
N VAL A 213 -22.95 -14.12 -7.37
CA VAL A 213 -24.20 -14.87 -7.17
C VAL A 213 -25.37 -14.03 -7.67
N PRO A 214 -26.09 -14.45 -8.74
CA PRO A 214 -27.34 -13.83 -9.12
C PRO A 214 -28.42 -14.21 -8.09
N LEU A 215 -28.90 -13.21 -7.34
CA LEU A 215 -29.95 -13.39 -6.33
C LEU A 215 -31.34 -13.37 -6.97
N SER A 216 -31.48 -12.67 -8.10
CA SER A 216 -32.67 -12.63 -8.94
C SER A 216 -32.29 -12.19 -10.35
N ASP A 217 -33.27 -12.10 -11.26
CA ASP A 217 -33.03 -11.59 -12.64
C ASP A 217 -32.53 -10.12 -12.65
N LYS A 218 -32.73 -9.38 -11.55
CA LYS A 218 -32.40 -7.95 -11.43
C LYS A 218 -31.39 -7.64 -10.33
N THR A 219 -31.01 -8.62 -9.53
CA THR A 219 -30.15 -8.42 -8.36
C THR A 219 -29.00 -9.39 -8.40
N THR A 220 -27.79 -8.90 -8.33
CA THR A 220 -26.60 -9.75 -8.28
C THR A 220 -25.69 -9.28 -7.16
N TRP A 221 -25.15 -10.23 -6.43
CA TRP A 221 -24.15 -10.01 -5.38
C TRP A 221 -22.80 -10.53 -5.81
N ARG A 222 -21.75 -9.74 -5.57
CA ARG A 222 -20.36 -10.14 -5.75
C ARG A 222 -19.60 -9.89 -4.46
N PHE A 223 -18.83 -10.88 -4.05
CA PHE A 223 -17.98 -10.81 -2.86
C PHE A 223 -16.55 -11.18 -3.23
N VAL A 224 -15.62 -10.44 -2.65
CA VAL A 224 -14.17 -10.68 -2.76
C VAL A 224 -13.59 -10.59 -1.36
N GLY A 225 -12.74 -11.53 -1.00
CA GLY A 225 -11.99 -11.51 0.25
C GLY A 225 -10.57 -11.96 0.01
N TYR A 226 -9.62 -11.36 0.70
CA TYR A 226 -8.20 -11.66 0.50
C TYR A 226 -7.41 -11.53 1.79
N LYS A 227 -6.31 -12.31 1.83
CA LYS A 227 -5.21 -12.15 2.78
C LYS A 227 -3.91 -12.46 2.07
N ASP A 228 -3.03 -11.48 1.98
CA ASP A 228 -1.70 -11.58 1.37
C ASP A 228 -0.65 -11.21 2.40
N ARG A 229 0.11 -12.21 2.86
CA ARG A 229 1.28 -12.01 3.70
C ARG A 229 2.53 -12.11 2.84
N ARG A 230 3.30 -11.04 2.77
CA ARG A 230 4.61 -10.99 2.15
C ARG A 230 5.67 -11.14 3.23
N GLY A 231 6.62 -12.04 3.01
CA GLY A 231 7.73 -12.25 3.92
C GLY A 231 8.67 -11.06 3.95
N GLY A 232 9.33 -10.85 5.08
CA GLY A 232 10.40 -9.87 5.21
C GLY A 232 11.66 -10.29 4.44
N TYR A 233 12.53 -9.32 4.18
CA TYR A 233 13.78 -9.52 3.42
C TYR A 233 14.86 -8.50 3.80
N ILE A 234 14.60 -7.62 4.76
CA ILE A 234 15.58 -6.66 5.27
C ILE A 234 15.97 -7.08 6.68
N ASP A 235 17.27 -7.19 6.91
CA ASP A 235 17.80 -7.57 8.20
C ASP A 235 18.14 -6.34 9.03
N ILE A 236 17.75 -6.37 10.30
CA ILE A 236 18.22 -5.43 11.29
C ILE A 236 19.49 -5.98 11.91
N VAL A 237 20.62 -5.34 11.62
CA VAL A 237 21.93 -5.75 12.11
C VAL A 237 22.35 -4.96 13.35
N GLU A 238 23.38 -5.45 14.05
CA GLU A 238 23.89 -4.78 15.24
C GLU A 238 24.36 -3.36 14.93
N GLY A 239 23.94 -2.40 15.75
CA GLY A 239 24.32 -1.00 15.60
C GLY A 239 25.79 -0.76 15.91
N THR A 240 26.47 -0.09 14.98
CA THR A 240 27.89 0.31 15.11
C THR A 240 28.06 1.76 15.54
N VAL A 241 27.05 2.59 15.36
CA VAL A 241 27.05 4.01 15.68
C VAL A 241 26.63 4.23 17.14
N ASN A 242 27.37 5.02 17.87
CA ASN A 242 27.05 5.38 19.23
C ASN A 242 27.04 6.90 19.44
N GLN A 243 26.54 7.35 20.60
CA GLN A 243 26.40 8.78 20.91
C GLN A 243 27.72 9.56 20.91
N SER A 244 28.87 8.89 21.04
CA SER A 244 30.18 9.55 20.96
C SER A 244 30.45 10.18 19.58
N GLN A 245 29.75 9.73 18.56
CA GLN A 245 29.83 10.25 17.18
C GLN A 245 28.96 11.49 16.97
N SER A 246 28.15 11.88 17.91
CA SER A 246 27.34 13.10 17.81
C SER A 246 28.22 14.35 17.81
N ALA A 247 27.70 15.44 17.23
CA ALA A 247 28.41 16.72 17.17
C ALA A 247 28.81 17.26 18.54
N ARG A 248 28.13 16.91 19.59
CA ARG A 248 28.41 17.29 20.97
C ARG A 248 29.81 16.85 21.44
N TRP A 249 30.22 15.65 21.06
CA TRP A 249 31.49 15.05 21.47
C TRP A 249 32.63 15.26 20.48
N ARG A 250 32.31 15.69 19.26
CA ARG A 250 33.31 15.97 18.24
C ARG A 250 33.90 17.36 18.46
N PRO A 251 35.25 17.52 18.30
CA PRO A 251 35.87 18.82 18.35
C PRO A 251 35.24 19.83 17.38
N ALA A 252 35.16 21.07 17.79
CA ALA A 252 34.72 22.16 16.90
C ALA A 252 35.63 22.23 15.65
N GLY A 253 35.03 22.46 14.50
CA GLY A 253 35.74 22.50 13.22
C GLY A 253 36.01 21.15 12.58
N THR A 254 35.69 20.01 13.24
CA THR A 254 35.73 18.70 12.60
C THR A 254 34.86 18.71 11.36
N ILE A 255 35.42 18.34 10.21
CA ILE A 255 34.63 18.25 8.96
C ILE A 255 33.85 16.94 8.97
N ARG A 256 32.57 17.03 8.73
CA ARG A 256 31.65 15.90 8.61
C ARG A 256 31.59 15.40 7.17
N ASP A 257 30.99 14.23 6.97
CA ASP A 257 30.87 13.59 5.65
C ASP A 257 30.13 14.46 4.63
N ASN A 258 29.24 15.33 5.10
CA ASN A 258 28.57 16.32 4.25
C ASN A 258 29.43 17.56 3.92
N GLY A 259 30.71 17.59 4.30
CA GLY A 259 31.67 18.66 4.05
C GLY A 259 31.50 19.91 4.95
N LEU A 260 30.58 19.90 5.91
CA LEU A 260 30.38 21.03 6.81
C LEU A 260 31.11 20.83 8.15
N PRO A 261 31.69 21.90 8.71
CA PRO A 261 32.33 21.81 10.01
C PRO A 261 31.31 21.65 11.15
N VAL A 262 31.70 20.97 12.21
CA VAL A 262 30.97 20.97 13.48
C VAL A 262 31.03 22.38 14.07
N SER A 263 29.86 22.98 14.32
CA SER A 263 29.77 24.31 14.93
C SER A 263 29.95 24.24 16.44
N SER A 264 30.69 25.21 16.98
CA SER A 264 30.84 25.41 18.43
C SER A 264 29.75 26.29 19.07
N ASP A 265 29.01 27.03 18.23
CA ASP A 265 28.06 28.03 18.71
C ASP A 265 26.63 27.70 18.29
N ARG A 266 25.95 26.89 19.07
CA ARG A 266 24.53 26.72 18.87
C ARG A 266 23.82 26.66 20.22
N ALA A 267 23.03 27.71 20.51
CA ALA A 267 22.03 27.76 21.58
C ALA A 267 22.40 26.99 22.87
N GLY A 268 23.50 27.35 23.51
CA GLY A 268 23.95 26.73 24.75
C GLY A 268 24.65 25.38 24.62
N PHE A 269 25.03 25.02 23.37
CA PHE A 269 25.77 23.79 23.09
C PHE A 269 27.19 24.09 22.63
N ASP A 270 28.15 23.53 23.31
CA ASP A 270 29.56 23.55 22.95
C ASP A 270 29.96 22.21 22.32
N ALA A 271 30.50 22.25 21.10
CA ALA A 271 31.03 21.05 20.45
C ALA A 271 32.32 20.57 21.15
N GLY A 272 32.54 19.26 21.12
CA GLY A 272 33.78 18.67 21.69
C GLY A 272 33.79 18.60 23.20
N GLN A 273 32.65 18.41 23.84
CA GLN A 273 32.57 18.18 25.28
C GLN A 273 33.43 16.99 25.70
N ASP A 274 34.00 17.05 26.88
CA ASP A 274 34.74 15.93 27.47
C ASP A 274 33.78 14.78 27.79
N ASN A 275 34.02 13.63 27.16
CA ASN A 275 33.22 12.42 27.35
C ASN A 275 33.89 11.34 28.19
N SER A 276 35.01 11.67 28.84
CA SER A 276 35.82 10.71 29.61
C SER A 276 35.04 10.04 30.75
N ALA A 277 34.01 10.73 31.28
CA ALA A 277 33.15 10.24 32.36
C ALA A 277 31.83 9.63 31.83
N VAL A 278 31.63 9.61 30.51
CA VAL A 278 30.37 9.14 29.89
C VAL A 278 30.52 7.68 29.48
N ASN A 279 29.60 6.85 29.94
CA ASN A 279 29.52 5.46 29.48
C ASN A 279 28.58 5.37 28.28
N PHE A 280 29.13 5.19 27.10
CA PHE A 280 28.37 4.97 25.89
C PHE A 280 28.01 3.49 25.77
N ILE A 281 26.73 3.19 25.79
CA ILE A 281 26.23 1.83 25.58
C ILE A 281 25.61 1.73 24.19
N ASN A 282 25.87 0.63 23.53
CA ASN A 282 25.11 0.28 22.33
C ASN A 282 23.70 -0.13 22.77
N ALA A 283 22.72 0.73 22.49
CA ALA A 283 21.33 0.50 22.86
C ALA A 283 20.58 -0.34 21.81
N ASN A 284 21.25 -0.77 20.75
CA ASN A 284 20.65 -1.61 19.73
C ASN A 284 20.40 -3.02 20.29
N SER A 285 19.17 -3.27 20.67
CA SER A 285 18.66 -4.60 21.06
C SER A 285 17.84 -5.26 19.97
N LEU A 286 17.65 -4.57 18.85
CA LEU A 286 16.87 -5.05 17.73
C LEU A 286 17.84 -5.63 16.69
N VAL A 287 18.10 -6.92 16.78
CA VAL A 287 18.76 -7.69 15.74
C VAL A 287 17.78 -8.75 15.32
N GLU A 288 17.34 -8.68 14.07
CA GLU A 288 16.29 -9.54 13.55
C GLU A 288 16.49 -9.76 12.06
N ASP A 289 16.45 -11.02 11.64
CA ASP A 289 16.49 -11.39 10.23
C ASP A 289 15.11 -11.16 9.62
N ASN A 290 15.05 -10.64 8.39
CA ASN A 290 13.81 -10.46 7.63
C ASN A 290 12.74 -9.62 8.36
N ALA A 291 13.15 -8.52 8.97
CA ALA A 291 12.37 -7.73 9.93
C ALA A 291 11.22 -6.90 9.32
N ASN A 292 10.98 -6.98 8.01
CA ASN A 292 10.00 -6.15 7.31
C ASN A 292 8.85 -6.93 6.63
N PRO A 293 8.18 -7.86 7.30
CA PRO A 293 7.00 -8.51 6.75
C PRO A 293 5.85 -7.51 6.59
N VAL A 294 4.97 -7.79 5.62
CA VAL A 294 3.73 -7.02 5.44
C VAL A 294 2.55 -7.95 5.20
N THR A 295 1.41 -7.59 5.76
CA THR A 295 0.13 -8.29 5.55
C THR A 295 -0.91 -7.31 5.03
N TYR A 296 -1.56 -7.67 3.94
CA TYR A 296 -2.76 -7.05 3.42
C TYR A 296 -3.92 -7.99 3.66
N GLU A 297 -4.98 -7.53 4.30
CA GLU A 297 -6.20 -8.31 4.43
C GLU A 297 -7.43 -7.42 4.24
N GLY A 298 -8.47 -8.00 3.69
CA GLY A 298 -9.67 -7.22 3.45
C GLY A 298 -10.75 -7.97 2.69
N PHE A 299 -11.85 -7.24 2.47
CA PHE A 299 -12.96 -7.72 1.65
C PHE A 299 -13.65 -6.59 0.91
N ARG A 300 -14.36 -6.95 -0.17
CA ARG A 300 -15.29 -6.10 -0.88
C ARG A 300 -16.57 -6.87 -1.17
N SER A 301 -17.72 -6.29 -0.80
CA SER A 301 -19.05 -6.83 -1.05
C SER A 301 -19.86 -5.83 -1.84
N SER A 302 -20.32 -6.23 -3.02
CA SER A 302 -21.03 -5.36 -3.95
C SER A 302 -22.39 -5.97 -4.32
N ILE A 303 -23.45 -5.18 -4.29
CA ILE A 303 -24.77 -5.57 -4.76
C ILE A 303 -25.17 -4.63 -5.88
N SER A 304 -25.45 -5.20 -7.05
CA SER A 304 -26.03 -4.50 -8.19
C SER A 304 -27.52 -4.81 -8.27
N GLN A 305 -28.32 -3.76 -8.49
CA GLN A 305 -29.75 -3.83 -8.61
C GLN A 305 -30.23 -3.06 -9.83
N ASP A 306 -30.88 -3.74 -10.78
CA ASP A 306 -31.56 -3.09 -11.89
C ASP A 306 -32.87 -2.50 -11.45
N ILE A 307 -33.07 -1.21 -11.71
CA ILE A 307 -34.28 -0.43 -11.36
C ILE A 307 -34.98 -0.03 -12.64
N GLY A 308 -36.11 -0.67 -12.91
CA GLY A 308 -36.83 -0.49 -14.17
C GLY A 308 -36.03 -1.08 -15.36
N GLU A 309 -36.02 -0.37 -16.49
CA GLU A 309 -35.30 -0.80 -17.70
C GLU A 309 -34.00 -0.05 -17.96
N ASN A 310 -33.83 1.12 -17.35
CA ASN A 310 -32.81 2.08 -17.73
C ASN A 310 -31.89 2.52 -16.58
N TRP A 311 -32.08 1.97 -15.39
CA TRP A 311 -31.28 2.37 -14.22
C TRP A 311 -30.68 1.16 -13.53
N ASN A 312 -29.47 1.34 -13.04
CA ASN A 312 -28.78 0.40 -12.16
C ASN A 312 -28.29 1.12 -10.91
N ALA A 313 -28.40 0.45 -9.77
CA ALA A 313 -27.84 0.88 -8.51
C ALA A 313 -26.78 -0.13 -8.07
N LEU A 314 -25.57 0.34 -7.78
CA LEU A 314 -24.47 -0.44 -7.22
C LEU A 314 -24.14 0.07 -5.82
N LEU A 315 -24.39 -0.77 -4.83
CA LEU A 315 -23.94 -0.55 -3.45
C LEU A 315 -22.70 -1.40 -3.19
N THR A 316 -21.62 -0.79 -2.70
CA THR A 316 -20.38 -1.49 -2.34
C THR A 316 -19.96 -1.15 -0.93
N ILE A 317 -19.54 -2.16 -0.17
CA ILE A 317 -18.89 -2.03 1.13
C ILE A 317 -17.54 -2.72 1.04
N ALA A 318 -16.49 -2.05 1.49
CA ALA A 318 -15.14 -2.59 1.50
C ALA A 318 -14.43 -2.23 2.81
N GLU A 319 -13.59 -3.13 3.25
CA GLU A 319 -12.66 -2.93 4.36
C GLU A 319 -11.30 -3.50 3.97
N GLN A 320 -10.25 -2.79 4.32
CA GLN A 320 -8.87 -3.26 4.17
C GLN A 320 -8.05 -2.83 5.36
N GLU A 321 -7.13 -3.69 5.76
CA GLU A 321 -6.09 -3.42 6.74
C GLU A 321 -4.73 -3.81 6.18
N ILE A 322 -3.74 -2.94 6.39
CA ILE A 322 -2.33 -3.18 6.10
C ILE A 322 -1.60 -3.17 7.43
N GLU A 323 -0.90 -4.24 7.72
CA GLU A 323 0.03 -4.31 8.84
C GLU A 323 1.43 -4.57 8.28
N ALA A 324 2.38 -3.69 8.57
CA ALA A 324 3.78 -3.87 8.21
C ALA A 324 4.68 -3.55 9.39
N ASP A 325 5.71 -4.36 9.57
CA ASP A 325 6.77 -4.16 10.53
C ASP A 325 8.05 -3.71 9.82
N GLY A 326 9.00 -3.19 10.58
CA GLY A 326 10.31 -2.79 10.08
C GLY A 326 10.26 -1.63 9.08
N VAL A 327 11.26 -1.59 8.23
CA VAL A 327 11.46 -0.55 7.21
C VAL A 327 11.65 -1.15 5.82
N PHE A 328 11.40 -0.34 4.78
CA PHE A 328 11.52 -0.74 3.37
C PHE A 328 12.62 0.07 2.66
N PHE A 329 13.66 0.40 3.39
CA PHE A 329 14.89 1.00 2.89
C PHE A 329 16.08 0.33 3.57
N VAL A 330 17.23 0.44 2.96
CA VAL A 330 18.49 -0.18 3.42
C VAL A 330 19.57 0.87 3.57
N ASP A 331 20.60 0.56 4.36
CA ASP A 331 21.82 1.35 4.46
C ASP A 331 22.91 0.69 3.61
N PRO A 332 23.27 1.27 2.45
CA PRO A 332 24.24 0.66 1.54
C PRO A 332 25.65 0.58 2.11
N ASP A 333 25.93 1.26 3.22
CA ASP A 333 27.25 1.21 3.89
C ASP A 333 27.39 0.02 4.84
N LEU A 334 26.28 -0.70 5.14
CA LEU A 334 26.29 -1.89 6.00
C LEU A 334 26.46 -3.17 5.19
N GLY A 335 25.56 -3.44 4.31
CA GLY A 335 25.51 -4.64 3.48
C GLY A 335 24.30 -4.66 2.57
N ASP A 336 24.16 -5.75 1.82
CA ASP A 336 22.95 -5.95 1.01
C ASP A 336 21.77 -6.26 1.93
N LEU A 337 20.69 -5.49 1.78
CA LEU A 337 19.44 -5.64 2.53
C LEU A 337 19.57 -5.49 4.06
N GLU A 338 20.55 -4.73 4.53
CA GLU A 338 20.78 -4.49 5.95
C GLU A 338 20.43 -3.06 6.38
N VAL A 339 19.99 -2.93 7.64
CA VAL A 339 19.72 -1.65 8.29
C VAL A 339 19.99 -1.74 9.79
N GLN A 340 20.28 -0.61 10.41
CA GLN A 340 20.37 -0.48 11.87
C GLN A 340 19.15 0.22 12.41
N ARG A 341 18.47 -0.39 13.37
CA ARG A 341 17.30 0.21 14.06
C ARG A 341 17.46 0.09 15.57
N TYR A 342 17.00 1.09 16.30
CA TYR A 342 17.16 1.20 17.75
C TYR A 342 15.84 1.08 18.49
N SER A 343 14.73 1.24 17.79
CA SER A 343 13.38 0.96 18.28
C SER A 343 12.53 0.38 17.13
N PRO A 344 11.44 -0.33 17.45
CA PRO A 344 10.59 -0.93 16.43
C PRO A 344 9.99 0.12 15.49
N ASP A 345 9.95 -0.22 14.20
CA ASP A 345 9.15 0.49 13.20
C ASP A 345 7.93 -0.35 12.87
N SER A 346 6.78 0.28 12.74
CA SER A 346 5.56 -0.41 12.30
C SER A 346 4.53 0.55 11.72
N ILE A 347 3.66 0.02 10.88
CA ILE A 347 2.46 0.71 10.41
C ILE A 347 1.26 -0.22 10.44
N SER A 348 0.14 0.31 10.92
CA SER A 348 -1.19 -0.25 10.73
C SER A 348 -2.03 0.81 10.05
N ASP A 349 -2.55 0.50 8.87
CA ASP A 349 -3.37 1.40 8.05
C ASP A 349 -4.66 0.68 7.66
N LYS A 350 -5.76 1.12 8.24
CA LYS A 350 -7.08 0.53 8.02
C LYS A 350 -8.01 1.55 7.37
N TYR A 351 -8.79 1.11 6.37
CA TYR A 351 -9.90 1.89 5.88
C TYR A 351 -11.18 1.08 5.75
N GLU A 352 -12.30 1.76 5.94
CA GLU A 352 -13.63 1.29 5.67
C GLU A 352 -14.27 2.21 4.62
N ASN A 353 -14.90 1.62 3.61
CA ASN A 353 -15.55 2.37 2.54
C ASN A 353 -16.95 1.84 2.27
N MET A 354 -17.90 2.75 2.15
CA MET A 354 -19.24 2.45 1.67
C MET A 354 -19.59 3.40 0.54
N SER A 355 -20.06 2.85 -0.59
CA SER A 355 -20.36 3.64 -1.76
C SER A 355 -21.67 3.24 -2.42
N LEU A 356 -22.31 4.23 -3.04
CA LEU A 356 -23.49 4.07 -3.87
C LEU A 356 -23.26 4.75 -5.22
N THR A 357 -23.35 3.96 -6.28
CA THR A 357 -23.36 4.48 -7.65
C THR A 357 -24.74 4.21 -8.25
N LEU A 358 -25.34 5.25 -8.84
CA LEU A 358 -26.56 5.15 -9.62
C LEU A 358 -26.26 5.57 -11.05
N GLU A 359 -26.51 4.67 -11.98
CA GLU A 359 -26.30 4.90 -13.40
C GLU A 359 -27.60 4.69 -14.14
N GLY A 360 -27.88 5.56 -15.13
CA GLY A 360 -29.07 5.39 -15.92
C GLY A 360 -29.25 6.48 -16.97
N SER A 361 -30.35 6.38 -17.72
CA SER A 361 -30.69 7.34 -18.75
C SER A 361 -32.07 7.99 -18.51
N LEU A 362 -32.14 9.27 -18.80
CA LEU A 362 -33.34 10.06 -18.77
C LEU A 362 -33.51 10.78 -20.13
N GLY A 363 -34.32 10.20 -21.02
CA GLY A 363 -34.39 10.62 -22.40
C GLY A 363 -33.03 10.42 -23.10
N ASP A 364 -32.46 11.50 -23.63
CA ASP A 364 -31.17 11.47 -24.32
C ASP A 364 -29.97 11.76 -23.39
N LEU A 365 -30.19 11.82 -22.08
CA LEU A 365 -29.16 12.12 -21.07
C LEU A 365 -28.75 10.86 -20.35
N ASP A 366 -27.47 10.57 -20.32
CA ASP A 366 -26.88 9.60 -19.43
C ASP A 366 -26.53 10.29 -18.10
N ILE A 367 -26.92 9.67 -16.99
CA ILE A 367 -26.75 10.21 -15.65
C ILE A 367 -25.96 9.21 -14.81
N VAL A 368 -24.93 9.71 -14.17
CA VAL A 368 -24.17 8.97 -13.17
C VAL A 368 -24.14 9.78 -11.89
N TYR A 369 -24.58 9.18 -10.80
CA TYR A 369 -24.42 9.69 -9.44
C TYR A 369 -23.52 8.73 -8.67
N ALA A 370 -22.45 9.24 -8.05
CA ALA A 370 -21.58 8.49 -7.17
C ALA A 370 -21.43 9.22 -5.85
N GLY A 371 -21.70 8.53 -4.76
CA GLY A 371 -21.50 9.03 -3.41
C GLY A 371 -20.84 7.98 -2.54
N ALA A 372 -19.95 8.41 -1.64
CA ALA A 372 -19.23 7.50 -0.75
C ALA A 372 -18.99 8.10 0.63
N TYR A 373 -18.80 7.20 1.59
CA TYR A 373 -18.26 7.48 2.90
C TYR A 373 -17.03 6.61 3.09
N THR A 374 -15.91 7.23 3.46
CA THR A 374 -14.66 6.54 3.75
C THR A 374 -14.16 6.99 5.11
N ASP A 375 -13.82 6.04 5.96
CA ASP A 375 -13.11 6.25 7.22
C ASP A 375 -11.75 5.56 7.15
N ARG A 376 -10.70 6.24 7.62
CA ARG A 376 -9.34 5.72 7.62
C ARG A 376 -8.66 6.00 8.94
N GLU A 377 -8.08 4.97 9.51
CA GLU A 377 -7.21 5.05 10.69
C GLU A 377 -5.82 4.55 10.30
N SER A 378 -4.80 5.38 10.53
CA SER A 378 -3.40 5.02 10.28
C SER A 378 -2.57 5.29 11.52
N ASN A 379 -1.95 4.25 12.04
CA ASN A 379 -1.04 4.28 13.18
C ASN A 379 0.36 3.92 12.70
N GLN A 380 1.34 4.79 12.95
CA GLN A 380 2.71 4.55 12.54
C GLN A 380 3.67 4.81 13.69
N ILE A 381 4.58 3.87 13.90
CA ILE A 381 5.73 4.02 14.79
C ILE A 381 6.97 4.05 13.91
N VAL A 382 7.82 5.04 14.12
CA VAL A 382 9.04 5.24 13.33
C VAL A 382 10.21 5.46 14.27
N ASP A 383 11.24 4.65 14.12
CA ASP A 383 12.51 4.90 14.76
C ASP A 383 13.20 6.11 14.10
N TYR A 384 13.41 7.14 14.89
CA TYR A 384 13.99 8.39 14.45
C TYR A 384 15.44 8.59 14.93
N THR A 385 16.04 7.52 15.46
CA THR A 385 17.36 7.58 16.09
C THR A 385 18.45 7.97 15.10
N ASP A 386 18.40 7.48 13.86
CA ASP A 386 19.38 7.82 12.82
C ASP A 386 19.47 9.32 12.53
N TYR A 387 18.34 10.02 12.60
CA TYR A 387 18.35 11.47 12.48
C TYR A 387 19.24 12.14 13.53
N LEU A 388 19.39 11.50 14.68
CA LEU A 388 20.24 11.97 15.76
C LEU A 388 21.73 11.97 15.36
N PHE A 389 22.16 11.08 14.53
CA PHE A 389 23.57 10.95 14.14
C PHE A 389 23.92 11.78 12.90
N VAL A 390 22.97 12.01 12.01
CA VAL A 390 23.19 12.70 10.74
C VAL A 390 22.99 14.22 10.87
N ALA A 391 22.16 14.70 11.77
CA ALA A 391 21.75 16.08 11.78
C ALA A 391 22.56 16.97 12.72
N GLN A 392 22.87 18.17 12.24
CA GLN A 392 23.43 19.27 13.03
C GLN A 392 22.51 19.76 14.16
N TYR A 393 21.26 19.28 14.17
CA TYR A 393 20.20 19.79 15.05
C TYR A 393 20.09 19.00 16.34
N LEU A 394 20.84 17.97 16.50
CA LEU A 394 20.87 17.07 17.65
C LEU A 394 20.93 17.72 19.01
N PRO A 395 21.75 18.73 19.22
CA PRO A 395 21.78 19.38 20.52
C PRO A 395 20.45 19.93 20.99
N TYR A 396 19.51 20.15 20.06
CA TYR A 396 18.18 20.66 20.40
C TYR A 396 17.18 19.58 20.79
N TYR A 397 17.39 18.35 20.33
CA TYR A 397 16.41 17.26 20.46
C TYR A 397 16.84 16.15 21.40
N ILE A 398 18.11 16.05 21.75
CA ILE A 398 18.53 15.14 22.81
C ILE A 398 18.12 15.77 24.13
N CYS A 399 17.10 15.21 24.75
CA CYS A 399 16.83 15.41 26.16
C CYS A 399 17.92 14.70 26.97
N ASP A 400 19.06 15.34 27.09
CA ASP A 400 20.09 14.93 28.03
C ASP A 400 19.74 15.60 29.35
N TYR A 401 19.41 14.81 30.37
CA TYR A 401 19.16 15.30 31.72
C TYR A 401 20.35 16.09 32.31
N SER A 402 21.52 15.99 31.68
CA SER A 402 22.72 16.75 32.05
C SER A 402 22.82 18.12 31.37
N VAL A 403 22.00 18.42 30.37
CA VAL A 403 21.95 19.75 29.74
C VAL A 403 21.05 20.65 30.53
N ALA A 404 21.63 21.47 31.37
CA ALA A 404 20.94 22.63 31.93
C ALA A 404 20.75 23.61 30.75
N TYR A 405 19.54 23.69 30.21
CA TYR A 405 19.17 24.81 29.37
C TYR A 405 19.30 26.06 30.21
N ALA A 406 20.09 27.04 29.75
CA ALA A 406 20.10 28.34 30.40
C ALA A 406 18.63 28.79 30.52
N SER A 407 18.20 29.09 31.72
CA SER A 407 16.85 29.49 32.09
C SER A 407 16.39 30.61 31.14
N GLY A 408 15.48 30.33 30.24
CA GLY A 408 14.94 31.30 29.29
C GLY A 408 14.51 30.71 27.95
N GLY A 409 14.56 29.40 27.76
CA GLY A 409 14.02 28.72 26.58
C GLY A 409 12.76 27.93 26.95
#